data_753b31d7c13e2f5c2c0c3e41b60004fc
#
_entry.id   753b31d7c13e2f5c2c0c3e41b60004fc
#
_cell.length_a   1.000
_cell.length_b   1.000
_cell.length_c   1.000
_cell.angle_alpha   90.00
_cell.angle_beta   90.00
_cell.angle_gamma   90.00
#
_symmetry.space_group_name_H-M   'P 1'
#
loop_
_entity.id
_entity.type
_entity.pdbx_description
1 polymer ?
#
loop_
_entity_poly.entity_id
_entity_poly.type
_entity_poly.pdbx_seq_one_letter_code
_entity_poly.pdbx_strand_id
1 'polypeptide(L)'
;AGEKTENRGLNRAANSYRQPGSSIKPLSVYTPAIEEKYAYWSTRVKNYGIPHYYSDGGVGPVNYGNDPGSPDSYVNVQKAICKSYNTVPAQLLKKMGYELSFKYANGKFRLDHLYDVDKNASSLAVGGTSKGVSTLQMAAAYATFGNGGKYYDPYCYYKVTNSSGTMVYLQHDETDGDQIMSQDTADIMNELLQTVVTDTAGEATARNYGLNNMKLFAKTGTTTEDKDRWFCGGSPYYVAAVWYGW
;
A
#
# COMPACT_ATOMS: atom_id res chain seq x y z
N ALA A 1 -9.65 17.31 2.29
CA ALA A 1 -9.76 18.19 3.46
C ALA A 1 -10.92 19.14 3.24
N GLY A 2 -11.82 19.25 4.21
CA GLY A 2 -12.92 20.20 4.17
C GLY A 2 -12.52 21.56 4.77
N GLU A 3 -13.44 22.52 4.68
CA GLU A 3 -13.27 23.81 5.36
C GLU A 3 -13.12 23.58 6.88
N LYS A 4 -12.20 24.31 7.49
CA LYS A 4 -12.00 24.28 8.94
C LYS A 4 -13.00 25.26 9.59
N THR A 5 -14.08 24.73 10.12
CA THR A 5 -15.14 25.53 10.79
C THR A 5 -14.93 25.69 12.29
N GLU A 6 -14.09 24.84 12.91
CA GLU A 6 -13.85 24.80 14.35
C GLU A 6 -12.36 24.66 14.69
N ASN A 7 -11.96 25.21 15.85
CA ASN A 7 -10.66 24.90 16.42
C ASN A 7 -10.67 23.49 17.02
N ARG A 8 -9.57 22.72 16.80
CA ARG A 8 -9.43 21.32 17.25
C ARG A 8 -10.47 20.35 16.69
N GLY A 9 -11.05 20.66 15.51
CA GLY A 9 -11.90 19.75 14.77
C GLY A 9 -11.15 18.48 14.31
N LEU A 10 -11.92 17.49 13.83
CA LEU A 10 -11.39 16.20 13.40
C LEU A 10 -10.30 16.37 12.31
N ASN A 11 -9.09 15.89 12.58
CA ASN A 11 -8.06 15.74 11.57
C ASN A 11 -8.35 14.44 10.77
N ARG A 12 -9.04 14.57 9.65
CA ARG A 12 -9.41 13.42 8.83
C ARG A 12 -8.21 12.69 8.23
N ALA A 13 -7.09 13.38 8.03
CA ALA A 13 -5.89 12.74 7.50
C ALA A 13 -5.27 11.74 8.49
N ALA A 14 -5.35 12.04 9.80
CA ALA A 14 -4.75 11.21 10.85
C ALA A 14 -5.77 10.30 11.55
N ASN A 15 -7.02 10.78 11.72
CA ASN A 15 -7.97 10.16 12.64
C ASN A 15 -9.23 9.60 11.93
N SER A 16 -9.23 9.52 10.59
CA SER A 16 -10.30 8.86 9.83
C SER A 16 -9.73 7.61 9.18
N TYR A 17 -10.27 6.46 9.58
CA TYR A 17 -9.81 5.14 9.10
C TYR A 17 -10.80 4.58 8.10
N ARG A 18 -10.28 4.11 6.97
CA ARG A 18 -11.04 3.54 5.87
C ARG A 18 -10.34 2.31 5.32
N GLN A 19 -11.10 1.38 4.78
CA GLN A 19 -10.54 0.19 4.15
C GLN A 19 -9.67 0.59 2.95
N PRO A 20 -8.38 0.18 2.90
CA PRO A 20 -7.47 0.60 1.86
C PRO A 20 -7.73 -0.05 0.50
N GLY A 21 -8.51 -1.14 0.47
CA GLY A 21 -8.65 -1.92 -0.75
C GLY A 21 -7.29 -2.32 -1.34
N SER A 22 -7.20 -2.39 -2.64
CA SER A 22 -5.98 -2.80 -3.34
C SER A 22 -4.75 -1.91 -3.11
N SER A 23 -4.89 -0.74 -2.48
CA SER A 23 -3.73 0.09 -2.15
C SER A 23 -2.86 -0.48 -1.03
N ILE A 24 -3.35 -1.48 -0.27
CA ILE A 24 -2.54 -2.18 0.73
C ILE A 24 -1.54 -3.18 0.11
N LYS A 25 -1.82 -3.72 -1.08
CA LYS A 25 -1.07 -4.82 -1.70
C LYS A 25 0.44 -4.61 -1.79
N PRO A 26 0.95 -3.43 -2.16
CA PRO A 26 2.39 -3.16 -2.13
C PRO A 26 2.99 -3.34 -0.74
N LEU A 27 2.28 -2.94 0.31
CA LEU A 27 2.76 -2.93 1.69
C LEU A 27 2.70 -4.33 2.34
N SER A 28 1.57 -4.99 2.19
CA SER A 28 1.28 -6.26 2.89
C SER A 28 1.76 -7.50 2.14
N VAL A 29 1.86 -7.46 0.80
CA VAL A 29 2.15 -8.66 0.01
C VAL A 29 3.39 -8.51 -0.85
N TYR A 30 3.45 -7.52 -1.73
CA TYR A 30 4.52 -7.48 -2.74
C TYR A 30 5.88 -7.13 -2.13
N THR A 31 5.95 -6.16 -1.23
CA THR A 31 7.20 -5.82 -0.54
C THR A 31 7.74 -7.00 0.27
N PRO A 32 6.98 -7.63 1.20
CA PRO A 32 7.51 -8.79 1.90
C PRO A 32 7.84 -9.97 0.97
N ALA A 33 7.07 -10.18 -0.10
CA ALA A 33 7.38 -11.26 -1.04
C ALA A 33 8.70 -11.05 -1.79
N ILE A 34 9.06 -9.81 -2.11
CA ILE A 34 10.32 -9.48 -2.79
C ILE A 34 11.48 -9.46 -1.80
N GLU A 35 11.34 -8.78 -0.68
CA GLU A 35 12.38 -8.66 0.35
C GLU A 35 12.80 -10.02 0.90
N GLU A 36 11.85 -10.89 1.19
CA GLU A 36 12.08 -12.23 1.73
C GLU A 36 12.25 -13.29 0.63
N LYS A 37 12.41 -12.86 -0.62
CA LYS A 37 12.74 -13.71 -1.79
C LYS A 37 11.71 -14.79 -2.13
N TYR A 38 10.45 -14.61 -1.77
CA TYR A 38 9.34 -15.47 -2.22
C TYR A 38 8.98 -15.25 -3.69
N ALA A 39 9.22 -14.04 -4.20
CA ALA A 39 8.99 -13.67 -5.58
C ALA A 39 9.97 -12.58 -6.05
N TYR A 40 10.14 -12.48 -7.36
CA TYR A 40 10.79 -11.38 -8.06
C TYR A 40 9.77 -10.68 -8.96
N TRP A 41 10.12 -9.53 -9.52
CA TRP A 41 9.24 -8.79 -10.43
C TRP A 41 8.76 -9.61 -11.63
N SER A 42 9.59 -10.55 -12.12
CA SER A 42 9.32 -11.45 -13.26
C SER A 42 8.68 -12.78 -12.86
N THR A 43 8.59 -13.10 -11.58
CA THR A 43 8.04 -14.37 -11.10
C THR A 43 6.62 -14.57 -11.63
N ARG A 44 6.39 -15.70 -12.28
CA ARG A 44 5.06 -16.10 -12.75
C ARG A 44 4.28 -16.73 -11.60
N VAL A 45 3.13 -16.15 -11.29
CA VAL A 45 2.23 -16.58 -10.23
C VAL A 45 0.90 -16.99 -10.87
N LYS A 46 0.27 -18.00 -10.31
CA LYS A 46 -1.06 -18.48 -10.76
C LYS A 46 -2.09 -17.35 -10.66
N ASN A 47 -2.77 -17.07 -11.75
CA ASN A 47 -3.88 -16.12 -11.80
C ASN A 47 -5.20 -16.84 -11.53
N TYR A 48 -5.34 -17.38 -10.34
CA TYR A 48 -6.52 -18.07 -9.85
C TYR A 48 -6.62 -17.94 -8.34
N GLY A 49 -7.83 -17.85 -7.79
CA GLY A 49 -8.06 -17.70 -6.34
C GLY A 49 -7.49 -18.87 -5.53
N ILE A 50 -7.51 -18.74 -4.23
CA ILE A 50 -7.15 -19.80 -3.28
C ILE A 50 -8.40 -20.51 -2.78
N PRO A 51 -8.34 -21.84 -2.48
CA PRO A 51 -9.48 -22.55 -1.92
C PRO A 51 -9.78 -22.06 -0.50
N HIS A 52 -11.01 -22.25 -0.07
CA HIS A 52 -11.50 -21.82 1.25
C HIS A 52 -11.34 -20.32 1.54
N TYR A 53 -11.42 -19.50 0.50
CA TYR A 53 -11.40 -18.04 0.63
C TYR A 53 -12.71 -17.50 1.20
N TYR A 54 -13.83 -18.02 0.72
CA TYR A 54 -15.16 -17.68 1.22
C TYR A 54 -15.61 -18.65 2.32
N SER A 55 -16.58 -18.21 3.13
CA SER A 55 -17.11 -18.99 4.26
C SER A 55 -17.80 -20.30 3.84
N ASP A 56 -18.27 -20.38 2.61
CA ASP A 56 -18.83 -21.59 2.00
C ASP A 56 -17.77 -22.56 1.47
N GLY A 57 -16.50 -22.27 1.65
CA GLY A 57 -15.38 -23.05 1.12
C GLY A 57 -14.99 -22.70 -0.32
N GLY A 58 -15.66 -21.74 -0.93
CA GLY A 58 -15.43 -21.30 -2.31
C GLY A 58 -14.03 -20.78 -2.57
N VAL A 59 -13.67 -20.73 -3.86
CA VAL A 59 -12.39 -20.25 -4.35
C VAL A 59 -12.45 -18.74 -4.56
N GLY A 60 -11.47 -18.02 -4.01
CA GLY A 60 -11.34 -16.57 -4.17
C GLY A 60 -9.94 -16.08 -3.77
N PRO A 61 -9.72 -14.77 -3.75
CA PRO A 61 -10.61 -13.73 -4.28
C PRO A 61 -10.75 -13.81 -5.80
N VAL A 62 -11.74 -13.12 -6.36
CA VAL A 62 -11.86 -12.89 -7.80
C VAL A 62 -11.25 -11.55 -8.19
N ASN A 63 -10.79 -11.40 -9.43
CA ASN A 63 -10.32 -10.15 -10.00
C ASN A 63 -11.49 -9.20 -10.30
N TYR A 64 -11.18 -7.97 -10.69
CA TYR A 64 -12.20 -6.99 -11.11
C TYR A 64 -13.08 -7.55 -12.23
N GLY A 65 -14.38 -7.24 -12.19
CA GLY A 65 -15.35 -7.78 -13.14
C GLY A 65 -15.79 -9.24 -12.84
N ASN A 66 -15.57 -9.72 -11.60
CA ASN A 66 -15.85 -11.09 -11.18
C ASN A 66 -15.08 -12.16 -11.96
N ASP A 67 -13.90 -11.79 -12.49
CA ASP A 67 -13.02 -12.73 -13.18
C ASP A 67 -12.30 -13.66 -12.16
N PRO A 68 -12.62 -14.95 -12.11
CA PRO A 68 -11.97 -15.89 -11.19
C PRO A 68 -10.52 -16.21 -11.61
N GLY A 69 -10.10 -15.81 -12.80
CA GLY A 69 -8.89 -16.29 -13.43
C GLY A 69 -9.05 -17.74 -13.90
N SER A 70 -7.93 -18.41 -14.15
CA SER A 70 -7.91 -19.82 -14.53
C SER A 70 -6.81 -20.58 -13.80
N PRO A 71 -7.04 -21.85 -13.41
CA PRO A 71 -6.02 -22.71 -12.79
C PRO A 71 -4.75 -22.85 -13.62
N ASP A 72 -4.84 -22.73 -14.94
CA ASP A 72 -3.74 -22.86 -15.88
C ASP A 72 -3.15 -21.52 -16.33
N SER A 73 -3.73 -20.41 -15.87
CA SER A 73 -3.26 -19.06 -16.18
C SER A 73 -2.18 -18.62 -15.21
N TYR A 74 -1.11 -18.05 -15.74
CA TYR A 74 0.00 -17.47 -14.98
C TYR A 74 0.32 -16.07 -15.48
N VAL A 75 0.54 -15.16 -14.56
CA VAL A 75 0.97 -13.79 -14.85
C VAL A 75 2.20 -13.45 -14.02
N ASN A 76 3.05 -12.54 -14.50
CA ASN A 76 4.16 -12.07 -13.70
C ASN A 76 3.70 -11.04 -12.65
N VAL A 77 4.53 -10.82 -11.63
CA VAL A 77 4.27 -9.89 -10.54
C VAL A 77 4.04 -8.47 -11.06
N GLN A 78 4.83 -8.02 -12.05
CA GLN A 78 4.68 -6.69 -12.66
C GLN A 78 3.27 -6.48 -13.24
N LYS A 79 2.79 -7.42 -14.06
CA LYS A 79 1.44 -7.35 -14.64
C LYS A 79 0.36 -7.39 -13.56
N ALA A 80 0.57 -8.21 -12.52
CA ALA A 80 -0.38 -8.33 -11.42
C ALA A 80 -0.52 -7.03 -10.62
N ILE A 81 0.57 -6.32 -10.38
CA ILE A 81 0.55 -5.01 -9.72
C ILE A 81 -0.11 -3.97 -10.63
N CYS A 82 0.27 -3.91 -11.90
CA CYS A 82 -0.23 -2.99 -12.90
C CYS A 82 -1.75 -3.07 -13.05
N LYS A 83 -2.28 -4.29 -13.23
CA LYS A 83 -3.72 -4.58 -13.33
C LYS A 83 -4.44 -4.66 -12.00
N SER A 84 -3.71 -4.60 -10.90
CA SER A 84 -4.29 -4.74 -9.56
C SER A 84 -5.03 -6.07 -9.33
N TYR A 85 -4.55 -7.18 -9.88
CA TYR A 85 -5.16 -8.49 -9.65
C TYR A 85 -5.31 -8.81 -8.17
N ASN A 86 -6.38 -9.52 -7.81
CA ASN A 86 -6.65 -9.97 -6.44
C ASN A 86 -6.14 -11.39 -6.20
N THR A 87 -6.18 -12.23 -7.22
CA THR A 87 -5.78 -13.64 -7.17
C THR A 87 -4.29 -13.81 -6.87
N VAL A 88 -3.44 -13.02 -7.54
CA VAL A 88 -1.99 -13.13 -7.43
C VAL A 88 -1.47 -12.79 -6.04
N PRO A 89 -1.85 -11.67 -5.39
CA PRO A 89 -1.43 -11.41 -4.02
C PRO A 89 -1.97 -12.47 -3.04
N ALA A 90 -3.14 -13.04 -3.25
CA ALA A 90 -3.64 -14.14 -2.42
C ALA A 90 -2.78 -15.41 -2.55
N GLN A 91 -2.33 -15.75 -3.75
CA GLN A 91 -1.40 -16.86 -3.97
C GLN A 91 -0.02 -16.62 -3.32
N LEU A 92 0.51 -15.41 -3.44
CA LEU A 92 1.77 -15.04 -2.77
C LEU A 92 1.61 -15.10 -1.26
N LEU A 93 0.52 -14.58 -0.73
CA LEU A 93 0.21 -14.60 0.70
C LEU A 93 0.08 -16.03 1.24
N LYS A 94 -0.57 -16.94 0.47
CA LYS A 94 -0.62 -18.36 0.80
C LYS A 94 0.78 -18.98 0.89
N LYS A 95 1.71 -18.56 0.00
CA LYS A 95 3.09 -19.08 -0.05
C LYS A 95 3.94 -18.56 1.11
N MET A 96 3.84 -17.28 1.48
CA MET A 96 4.68 -16.66 2.49
C MET A 96 4.10 -16.67 3.91
N GLY A 97 2.79 -16.93 4.04
CA GLY A 97 2.09 -16.94 5.33
C GLY A 97 1.54 -15.57 5.76
N TYR A 98 0.46 -15.60 6.53
CA TYR A 98 -0.22 -14.40 7.01
C TYR A 98 0.59 -13.62 8.05
N GLU A 99 1.35 -14.32 8.90
CA GLU A 99 2.15 -13.68 9.94
C GLU A 99 3.25 -12.77 9.37
N LEU A 100 3.93 -13.22 8.31
CA LEU A 100 4.96 -12.40 7.66
C LEU A 100 4.35 -11.16 7.03
N SER A 101 3.24 -11.31 6.30
CA SER A 101 2.50 -10.21 5.71
C SER A 101 2.04 -9.20 6.76
N PHE A 102 1.46 -9.69 7.85
CA PHE A 102 0.99 -8.86 8.96
C PHE A 102 2.15 -8.12 9.64
N LYS A 103 3.28 -8.79 9.88
CA LYS A 103 4.49 -8.17 10.44
C LYS A 103 4.97 -6.98 9.59
N TYR A 104 4.89 -7.10 8.26
CA TYR A 104 5.22 -5.98 7.39
C TYR A 104 4.17 -4.88 7.46
N ALA A 105 2.91 -5.20 7.23
CA ALA A 105 1.85 -4.20 7.19
C ALA A 105 1.68 -3.45 8.52
N ASN A 106 1.53 -4.17 9.63
CA ASN A 106 1.34 -3.57 10.95
C ASN A 106 2.66 -3.08 11.56
N GLY A 107 3.70 -3.94 11.60
CA GLY A 107 4.93 -3.64 12.33
C GLY A 107 5.88 -2.72 11.58
N LYS A 108 6.21 -3.02 10.31
CA LYS A 108 7.19 -2.25 9.54
C LYS A 108 6.59 -1.00 8.91
N PHE A 109 5.42 -1.10 8.25
CA PHE A 109 4.73 0.03 7.64
C PHE A 109 3.81 0.79 8.60
N ARG A 110 3.71 0.33 9.87
CA ARG A 110 2.96 0.98 10.95
C ARG A 110 1.50 1.29 10.62
N LEU A 111 0.82 0.32 9.97
CA LEU A 111 -0.63 0.36 9.81
C LEU A 111 -1.28 -0.14 11.12
N ASP A 112 -1.17 0.65 12.18
CA ASP A 112 -1.39 0.27 13.59
C ASP A 112 -2.83 -0.17 13.93
N HIS A 113 -3.76 0.01 13.00
CA HIS A 113 -5.16 -0.39 13.17
C HIS A 113 -5.49 -1.70 12.45
N LEU A 114 -4.47 -2.48 12.08
CA LEU A 114 -4.61 -3.89 11.75
C LEU A 114 -4.52 -4.72 13.03
N TYR A 115 -5.42 -5.66 13.21
CA TYR A 115 -5.51 -6.51 14.37
C TYR A 115 -5.37 -7.99 13.98
N ASP A 116 -5.31 -8.90 14.96
CA ASP A 116 -5.16 -10.34 14.69
C ASP A 116 -6.27 -10.89 13.79
N VAL A 117 -7.48 -10.34 13.86
CA VAL A 117 -8.59 -10.68 12.97
C VAL A 117 -8.30 -10.39 11.50
N ASP A 118 -7.35 -9.48 11.22
CA ASP A 118 -6.94 -9.12 9.86
C ASP A 118 -5.86 -10.06 9.27
N LYS A 119 -5.40 -11.07 10.02
CA LYS A 119 -4.46 -12.10 9.55
C LYS A 119 -5.13 -13.10 8.60
N ASN A 120 -5.67 -12.60 7.51
CA ASN A 120 -6.38 -13.39 6.51
C ASN A 120 -6.21 -12.79 5.10
N ALA A 121 -6.59 -13.55 4.08
CA ALA A 121 -6.41 -13.13 2.69
C ALA A 121 -7.31 -11.94 2.30
N SER A 122 -8.50 -11.82 2.86
CA SER A 122 -9.41 -10.70 2.56
C SER A 122 -8.81 -9.37 3.01
N SER A 123 -8.26 -9.34 4.23
CA SER A 123 -7.64 -8.12 4.78
C SER A 123 -6.27 -7.83 4.15
N LEU A 124 -5.36 -8.83 4.10
CA LEU A 124 -3.97 -8.58 3.72
C LEU A 124 -3.73 -8.59 2.20
N ALA A 125 -4.49 -9.36 1.41
CA ALA A 125 -4.31 -9.42 -0.05
C ALA A 125 -5.25 -8.50 -0.82
N VAL A 126 -6.39 -8.09 -0.24
CA VAL A 126 -7.41 -7.30 -0.95
C VAL A 126 -7.74 -5.98 -0.25
N GLY A 127 -7.44 -5.88 1.05
CA GLY A 127 -7.60 -4.66 1.82
C GLY A 127 -8.96 -4.47 2.48
N GLY A 128 -9.71 -5.56 2.65
CA GLY A 128 -10.93 -5.59 3.46
C GLY A 128 -10.61 -5.67 4.96
N THR A 129 -9.92 -4.68 5.49
CA THR A 129 -9.45 -4.65 6.88
C THR A 129 -10.56 -4.29 7.85
N SER A 130 -10.46 -4.77 9.09
CA SER A 130 -11.52 -4.63 10.10
C SER A 130 -11.80 -3.18 10.50
N LYS A 131 -10.77 -2.34 10.66
CA LYS A 131 -10.92 -0.93 11.02
C LYS A 131 -10.49 0.02 9.90
N GLY A 132 -9.53 -0.38 9.10
CA GLY A 132 -8.99 0.47 8.04
C GLY A 132 -7.72 1.22 8.43
N VAL A 133 -7.30 2.12 7.55
CA VAL A 133 -6.08 2.91 7.65
C VAL A 133 -6.37 4.38 7.41
N SER A 134 -5.50 5.26 7.89
CA SER A 134 -5.60 6.69 7.61
C SER A 134 -4.79 7.09 6.37
N THR A 135 -5.13 8.23 5.76
CA THR A 135 -4.34 8.76 4.62
C THR A 135 -2.93 9.12 5.05
N LEU A 136 -2.73 9.56 6.29
CA LEU A 136 -1.40 9.86 6.83
C LEU A 136 -0.53 8.60 6.92
N GLN A 137 -1.08 7.49 7.46
CA GLN A 137 -0.37 6.20 7.52
C GLN A 137 0.00 5.71 6.12
N MET A 138 -0.92 5.79 5.16
CA MET A 138 -0.65 5.36 3.79
C MET A 138 0.42 6.23 3.11
N ALA A 139 0.40 7.55 3.30
CA ALA A 139 1.42 8.43 2.75
C ALA A 139 2.81 8.12 3.34
N ALA A 140 2.90 7.93 4.67
CA ALA A 140 4.16 7.57 5.33
C ALA A 140 4.69 6.21 4.86
N ALA A 141 3.82 5.20 4.74
CA ALA A 141 4.20 3.88 4.23
C ALA A 141 4.69 3.94 2.78
N TYR A 142 4.01 4.67 1.90
CA TYR A 142 4.42 4.81 0.50
C TYR A 142 5.69 5.65 0.31
N ALA A 143 6.01 6.56 1.24
CA ALA A 143 7.25 7.33 1.19
C ALA A 143 8.49 6.43 1.22
N THR A 144 8.40 5.25 1.82
CA THR A 144 9.50 4.28 1.89
C THR A 144 9.97 3.79 0.52
N PHE A 145 9.11 3.79 -0.49
CA PHE A 145 9.46 3.42 -1.86
C PHE A 145 10.25 4.50 -2.61
N GLY A 146 10.26 5.73 -2.10
CA GLY A 146 10.98 6.85 -2.70
C GLY A 146 12.23 7.28 -1.93
N ASN A 147 12.49 6.70 -0.75
CA ASN A 147 13.58 7.11 0.12
C ASN A 147 14.55 5.98 0.52
N GLY A 148 14.65 4.94 -0.32
CA GLY A 148 15.56 3.81 -0.08
C GLY A 148 15.11 2.84 1.01
N GLY A 149 13.83 2.76 1.29
CA GLY A 149 13.25 1.78 2.21
C GLY A 149 13.23 2.19 3.68
N LYS A 150 13.41 3.47 3.98
CA LYS A 150 13.35 3.99 5.34
C LYS A 150 11.94 4.48 5.67
N TYR A 151 11.44 4.10 6.84
CA TYR A 151 10.19 4.61 7.39
C TYR A 151 10.47 5.73 8.38
N TYR A 152 9.78 6.84 8.22
CA TYR A 152 9.79 7.97 9.15
C TYR A 152 8.41 8.18 9.73
N ASP A 153 8.31 8.38 11.04
CA ASP A 153 7.06 8.83 11.65
C ASP A 153 6.70 10.21 11.11
N PRO A 154 5.46 10.42 10.65
CA PRO A 154 5.04 11.72 10.13
C PRO A 154 5.11 12.82 11.19
N TYR A 155 5.72 13.95 10.87
CA TYR A 155 5.78 15.13 11.72
C TYR A 155 5.49 16.40 10.92
N CYS A 156 5.09 17.46 11.59
CA CYS A 156 4.77 18.76 10.99
C CYS A 156 5.68 19.91 11.45
N TYR A 157 6.75 19.61 12.17
CA TYR A 157 7.78 20.55 12.61
C TYR A 157 9.14 19.87 12.67
N TYR A 158 10.20 20.59 12.36
CA TYR A 158 11.56 20.07 12.40
C TYR A 158 12.17 20.20 13.79
N LYS A 159 11.83 21.29 14.50
CA LYS A 159 12.48 21.64 15.77
C LYS A 159 11.56 22.47 16.63
N VAL A 160 11.59 22.22 17.91
CA VAL A 160 10.94 23.06 18.94
C VAL A 160 12.01 23.61 19.87
N THR A 161 12.07 24.94 20.04
CA THR A 161 13.02 25.63 20.92
C THR A 161 12.30 26.55 21.86
N ASN A 162 13.00 27.00 22.93
CA ASN A 162 12.53 28.11 23.76
C ASN A 162 12.60 29.45 23.01
N SER A 163 12.10 30.52 23.63
CA SER A 163 12.07 31.85 23.02
C SER A 163 13.47 32.45 22.75
N SER A 164 14.51 32.00 23.46
CA SER A 164 15.90 32.41 23.22
C SER A 164 16.63 31.55 22.17
N GLY A 165 16.01 30.46 21.70
CA GLY A 165 16.62 29.51 20.77
C GLY A 165 17.72 28.66 21.38
N THR A 166 18.01 28.78 22.69
CA THR A 166 19.13 28.10 23.34
C THR A 166 18.80 26.69 23.84
N MET A 167 17.54 26.39 24.10
CA MET A 167 17.11 25.06 24.53
C MET A 167 16.27 24.40 23.42
N VAL A 168 16.66 23.21 23.04
CA VAL A 168 15.93 22.37 22.09
C VAL A 168 15.07 21.38 22.88
N TYR A 169 13.76 21.41 22.69
CA TYR A 169 12.83 20.46 23.31
C TYR A 169 12.64 19.21 22.45
N LEU A 170 12.62 19.40 21.14
CA LEU A 170 12.45 18.32 20.17
C LEU A 170 13.07 18.74 18.84
N GLN A 171 13.74 17.79 18.20
CA GLN A 171 14.31 17.95 16.86
C GLN A 171 14.15 16.63 16.12
N HIS A 172 13.70 16.68 14.87
CA HIS A 172 13.72 15.55 13.94
C HIS A 172 14.97 15.62 13.07
N ASP A 173 15.56 14.46 12.80
CA ASP A 173 16.80 14.31 12.04
C ASP A 173 16.61 13.29 10.91
N GLU A 174 17.43 13.36 9.88
CA GLU A 174 17.45 12.38 8.78
C GLU A 174 17.85 10.97 9.25
N THR A 175 18.44 10.85 10.43
CA THR A 175 18.82 9.58 11.07
C THR A 175 17.68 8.90 11.80
N ASP A 176 16.54 9.59 12.03
CA ASP A 176 15.40 9.07 12.80
C ASP A 176 14.61 7.96 12.07
N GLY A 177 14.91 7.72 10.79
CA GLY A 177 14.22 6.74 9.96
C GLY A 177 14.65 5.30 10.20
N ASP A 178 13.67 4.41 10.35
CA ASP A 178 13.88 2.96 10.47
C ASP A 178 14.02 2.30 9.09
N GLN A 179 15.11 1.58 8.85
CA GLN A 179 15.26 0.77 7.63
C GLN A 179 14.32 -0.44 7.69
N ILE A 180 13.22 -0.41 6.95
CA ILE A 180 12.18 -1.44 6.99
C ILE A 180 12.26 -2.47 5.85
N MET A 181 12.95 -2.13 4.78
CA MET A 181 13.31 -2.99 3.65
C MET A 181 14.65 -2.56 3.08
N SER A 182 15.30 -3.42 2.31
CA SER A 182 16.53 -3.07 1.59
C SER A 182 16.27 -1.98 0.53
N GLN A 183 17.29 -1.20 0.20
CA GLN A 183 17.20 -0.23 -0.89
C GLN A 183 16.82 -0.91 -2.20
N ASP A 184 17.41 -2.07 -2.51
CA ASP A 184 17.08 -2.84 -3.72
C ASP A 184 15.60 -3.17 -3.80
N THR A 185 14.97 -3.59 -2.70
CA THR A 185 13.53 -3.85 -2.65
C THR A 185 12.72 -2.57 -2.83
N ALA A 186 13.13 -1.47 -2.22
CA ALA A 186 12.45 -0.18 -2.39
C ALA A 186 12.51 0.29 -3.85
N ASP A 187 13.67 0.18 -4.51
CA ASP A 187 13.87 0.55 -5.90
C ASP A 187 13.06 -0.34 -6.85
N ILE A 188 13.06 -1.67 -6.63
CA ILE A 188 12.23 -2.60 -7.39
C ILE A 188 10.73 -2.27 -7.22
N MET A 189 10.29 -2.01 -6.00
CA MET A 189 8.89 -1.65 -5.74
C MET A 189 8.51 -0.33 -6.38
N ASN A 190 9.41 0.67 -6.35
CA ASN A 190 9.20 1.95 -7.03
C ASN A 190 9.01 1.76 -8.53
N GLU A 191 9.91 1.01 -9.21
CA GLU A 191 9.80 0.72 -10.65
C GLU A 191 8.51 -0.08 -10.97
N LEU A 192 8.14 -1.05 -10.16
CA LEU A 192 6.88 -1.78 -10.31
C LEU A 192 5.66 -0.86 -10.20
N LEU A 193 5.65 0.05 -9.24
CA LEU A 193 4.57 0.99 -9.04
C LEU A 193 4.51 2.09 -10.12
N GLN A 194 5.64 2.41 -10.79
CA GLN A 194 5.63 3.27 -11.97
C GLN A 194 4.84 2.63 -13.12
N THR A 195 4.88 1.29 -13.28
CA THR A 195 4.10 0.62 -14.34
C THR A 195 2.59 0.81 -14.20
N VAL A 196 2.10 1.06 -12.99
CA VAL A 196 0.67 1.35 -12.73
C VAL A 196 0.23 2.67 -13.39
N VAL A 197 1.18 3.58 -13.66
CA VAL A 197 0.94 4.87 -14.31
C VAL A 197 1.34 4.86 -15.78
N THR A 198 2.44 4.16 -16.12
CA THR A 198 3.10 4.29 -17.41
C THR A 198 2.79 3.16 -18.40
N ASP A 199 2.12 2.09 -18.00
CA ASP A 199 1.84 0.98 -18.91
C ASP A 199 0.95 1.40 -20.07
N THR A 200 1.53 1.35 -21.27
CA THR A 200 0.90 1.76 -22.53
C THR A 200 -0.01 0.69 -23.14
N ALA A 201 0.03 -0.55 -22.64
CA ALA A 201 -0.86 -1.64 -23.09
C ALA A 201 -2.33 -1.43 -22.66
N GLY A 202 -2.62 -0.33 -21.99
CA GLY A 202 -3.99 0.05 -21.60
C GLY A 202 -4.54 -0.68 -20.38
N GLU A 203 -3.70 -1.42 -19.67
CA GLU A 203 -4.09 -2.27 -18.54
C GLU A 203 -3.83 -1.63 -17.17
N ALA A 204 -3.04 -0.54 -17.13
CA ALA A 204 -2.67 0.16 -15.90
C ALA A 204 -3.85 0.88 -15.26
N THR A 205 -4.04 0.69 -13.96
CA THR A 205 -5.19 1.26 -13.24
C THR A 205 -5.10 2.78 -13.03
N ALA A 206 -3.91 3.37 -13.15
CA ALA A 206 -3.67 4.81 -13.03
C ALA A 206 -3.12 5.46 -14.29
N ARG A 207 -3.26 4.85 -15.47
CA ARG A 207 -2.70 5.34 -16.76
C ARG A 207 -3.10 6.76 -17.15
N ASN A 208 -4.24 7.25 -16.66
CA ASN A 208 -4.75 8.59 -16.98
C ASN A 208 -4.25 9.67 -16.00
N TYR A 209 -3.44 9.29 -15.01
CA TYR A 209 -2.95 10.20 -13.96
C TYR A 209 -1.46 10.49 -14.07
N GLY A 210 -0.83 10.11 -15.18
CA GLY A 210 0.56 10.45 -15.48
C GLY A 210 0.74 11.96 -15.66
N LEU A 211 1.88 12.47 -15.20
CA LEU A 211 2.30 13.85 -15.45
C LEU A 211 3.36 13.88 -16.56
N ASN A 212 3.24 14.81 -17.48
CA ASN A 212 4.25 15.01 -18.51
C ASN A 212 5.60 15.36 -17.87
N ASN A 213 6.67 14.70 -18.30
CA ASN A 213 8.04 14.91 -17.86
C ASN A 213 8.33 14.60 -16.37
N MET A 214 7.46 13.84 -15.69
CA MET A 214 7.69 13.44 -14.31
C MET A 214 7.37 11.96 -14.11
N LYS A 215 8.33 11.20 -13.56
CA LYS A 215 8.08 9.84 -13.13
C LYS A 215 7.19 9.82 -11.88
N LEU A 216 6.11 9.06 -11.94
CA LEU A 216 5.21 8.84 -10.81
C LEU A 216 5.14 7.36 -10.52
N PHE A 217 5.18 7.01 -9.25
CA PHE A 217 4.80 5.68 -8.77
C PHE A 217 3.46 5.77 -8.06
N ALA A 218 2.57 4.80 -8.26
CA ALA A 218 1.24 4.85 -7.65
C ALA A 218 0.59 3.48 -7.51
N LYS A 219 -0.41 3.43 -6.65
CA LYS A 219 -1.35 2.32 -6.54
C LYS A 219 -2.74 2.84 -6.24
N THR A 220 -3.71 2.39 -7.00
CA THR A 220 -5.13 2.63 -6.74
C THR A 220 -5.69 1.59 -5.78
N GLY A 221 -6.71 1.98 -5.03
CA GLY A 221 -7.51 1.10 -4.18
C GLY A 221 -8.99 1.37 -4.40
N THR A 222 -9.77 0.31 -4.39
CA THR A 222 -11.24 0.38 -4.46
C THR A 222 -11.78 -0.73 -3.58
N THR A 223 -12.80 -0.43 -2.78
CA THR A 223 -13.52 -1.42 -1.99
C THR A 223 -14.85 -1.80 -2.64
N THR A 224 -15.53 -2.79 -2.09
CA THR A 224 -16.82 -3.27 -2.56
C THR A 224 -17.82 -2.11 -2.68
N GLU A 225 -18.62 -2.10 -3.74
CA GLU A 225 -19.63 -1.07 -4.04
C GLU A 225 -19.03 0.35 -4.19
N ASP A 226 -17.71 0.43 -4.49
CA ASP A 226 -17.00 1.71 -4.67
C ASP A 226 -17.08 2.67 -3.47
N LYS A 227 -17.31 2.14 -2.26
CA LYS A 227 -17.45 2.95 -1.04
C LYS A 227 -16.18 3.71 -0.70
N ASP A 228 -15.02 3.09 -0.94
CA ASP A 228 -13.72 3.71 -0.73
C ASP A 228 -12.91 3.67 -2.02
N ARG A 229 -12.37 4.79 -2.40
CA ARG A 229 -11.45 4.95 -3.53
C ARG A 229 -10.16 5.60 -3.05
N TRP A 230 -9.05 4.95 -3.32
CA TRP A 230 -7.72 5.38 -2.92
C TRP A 230 -6.82 5.62 -4.11
N PHE A 231 -5.98 6.64 -3.97
CA PHE A 231 -4.80 6.84 -4.78
C PHE A 231 -3.63 7.13 -3.84
N CYS A 232 -2.64 6.24 -3.80
CA CYS A 232 -1.44 6.38 -2.99
C CYS A 232 -0.24 6.34 -3.92
N GLY A 233 0.70 7.29 -3.79
CA GLY A 233 1.86 7.33 -4.65
C GLY A 233 2.67 8.60 -4.49
N GLY A 234 3.64 8.78 -5.35
CA GLY A 234 4.51 9.94 -5.28
C GLY A 234 5.25 10.24 -6.57
N SER A 235 5.92 11.35 -6.53
CA SER A 235 6.92 11.84 -7.47
C SER A 235 8.31 11.79 -6.82
N PRO A 236 9.38 12.19 -7.50
CA PRO A 236 10.70 12.35 -6.86
C PRO A 236 10.73 13.37 -5.71
N TYR A 237 9.70 14.19 -5.55
CA TYR A 237 9.67 15.30 -4.59
C TYR A 237 8.63 15.14 -3.49
N TYR A 238 7.51 14.49 -3.77
CA TYR A 238 6.35 14.44 -2.87
C TYR A 238 5.68 13.09 -2.91
N VAL A 239 5.15 12.67 -1.76
CA VAL A 239 4.28 11.51 -1.64
C VAL A 239 2.93 11.95 -1.10
N ALA A 240 1.86 11.37 -1.62
CA ALA A 240 0.51 11.65 -1.20
C ALA A 240 -0.34 10.38 -1.12
N ALA A 241 -1.28 10.38 -0.21
CA ALA A 241 -2.38 9.43 -0.18
C ALA A 241 -3.70 10.19 -0.15
N VAL A 242 -4.57 9.88 -1.09
CA VAL A 242 -5.88 10.49 -1.22
C VAL A 242 -6.95 9.43 -1.08
N TRP A 243 -7.93 9.71 -0.25
CA TRP A 243 -9.14 8.92 -0.12
C TRP A 243 -10.36 9.74 -0.54
N TYR A 244 -11.25 9.09 -1.27
CA TYR A 244 -12.55 9.61 -1.65
C TYR A 244 -13.60 8.53 -1.45
N GLY A 245 -14.70 8.87 -0.80
CA GLY A 245 -15.79 7.95 -0.52
C GLY A 245 -16.85 8.55 0.39
N TRP A 246 -17.76 7.68 0.90
CA TRP A 246 -18.83 8.04 1.82
C TRP A 246 -19.04 6.97 2.91
#